data_fc364abc8d8a3d17c8bd9c7bfd4329f3
#
_entry.id   fc364abc8d8a3d17c8bd9c7bfd4329f3
#
_cell.length_a   1.000
_cell.length_b   1.000
_cell.length_c   1.000
_cell.angle_alpha   90.00
_cell.angle_beta   90.00
_cell.angle_gamma   90.00
#
_symmetry.space_group_name_H-M   'P 1'
#
loop_
_entity.id
_entity.type
_entity.pdbx_description
1 polymer ?
#
loop_
_entity_poly.entity_id
_entity_poly.type
_entity_poly.pdbx_seq_one_letter_code
_entity_poly.pdbx_strand_id
1 'polypeptide(L)'
;MPSCMAKDIFLTNSLGGKKEKFTPKNEKSIGMYVCGPTVYDDPHIGNARPLVVFDILYKILKNRYGSTSVKYIRNITDIDDKIIKASNDQNISINDLTSKITENFHEDCKYLKCETPNSEPKATENIKQMIEMITELEKKGFAYSKDKHX
;
A
#
# COMPACT_ATOMS: atom_id res chain seq x y z
N MET A 1 32.59 18.93 10.97
CA MET A 1 31.31 18.65 11.62
C MET A 1 31.24 17.16 11.93
N PRO A 2 30.86 16.71 13.16
CA PRO A 2 30.79 15.29 13.42
C PRO A 2 29.72 14.68 12.51
N SER A 3 30.08 13.63 11.79
CA SER A 3 29.15 12.89 10.97
C SER A 3 28.10 12.31 11.94
N CYS A 4 26.87 12.74 11.80
CA CYS A 4 25.78 12.12 12.52
C CYS A 4 25.70 10.67 12.02
N MET A 5 26.29 9.75 12.77
CA MET A 5 26.19 8.33 12.44
C MET A 5 24.72 8.00 12.37
N ALA A 6 24.23 7.70 11.18
CA ALA A 6 22.83 7.35 10.97
C ALA A 6 22.52 6.11 11.81
N LYS A 7 21.62 6.28 12.78
CA LYS A 7 21.22 5.19 13.70
C LYS A 7 20.60 4.04 12.91
N ASP A 8 20.85 2.84 13.38
CA ASP A 8 20.22 1.64 12.81
C ASP A 8 18.70 1.71 12.93
N ILE A 9 18.02 1.23 11.90
CA ILE A 9 16.57 1.16 11.87
C ILE A 9 16.16 -0.23 12.34
N PHE A 10 15.23 -0.30 13.28
CA PHE A 10 14.67 -1.57 13.79
C PHE A 10 13.18 -1.60 13.53
N LEU A 11 12.71 -2.70 12.97
CA LEU A 11 11.29 -2.92 12.65
C LEU A 11 10.83 -4.25 13.24
N THR A 12 9.57 -4.32 13.67
CA THR A 12 8.98 -5.58 14.10
C THR A 12 8.60 -6.39 12.86
N ASN A 13 9.16 -7.58 12.74
CA ASN A 13 8.86 -8.50 11.66
C ASN A 13 7.73 -9.43 12.11
N SER A 14 6.58 -9.40 11.41
CA SER A 14 5.45 -10.30 11.71
C SER A 14 5.83 -11.78 11.55
N LEU A 15 6.78 -12.07 10.66
CA LEU A 15 7.35 -13.41 10.56
C LEU A 15 8.29 -13.62 11.75
N GLY A 16 7.81 -14.30 12.78
CA GLY A 16 8.55 -14.55 14.01
C GLY A 16 8.25 -13.57 15.14
N GLY A 17 7.54 -12.46 14.87
CA GLY A 17 7.07 -11.52 15.90
C GLY A 17 8.16 -10.76 16.65
N LYS A 18 9.36 -10.65 16.08
CA LYS A 18 10.51 -10.05 16.75
C LYS A 18 10.90 -8.70 16.12
N LYS A 19 11.43 -7.84 16.97
CA LYS A 19 12.03 -6.59 16.53
C LYS A 19 13.42 -6.87 15.98
N GLU A 20 13.64 -6.57 14.71
CA GLU A 20 14.88 -6.90 13.99
C GLU A 20 15.49 -5.65 13.36
N LYS A 21 16.81 -5.66 13.22
CA LYS A 21 17.51 -4.61 12.47
C LYS A 21 17.11 -4.74 10.99
N PHE A 22 16.68 -3.63 10.42
CA PHE A 22 16.35 -3.57 9.01
C PHE A 22 17.65 -3.56 8.20
N THR A 23 17.83 -4.56 7.36
CA THR A 23 18.97 -4.69 6.45
C THR A 23 18.41 -4.90 5.03
N PRO A 24 18.47 -3.87 4.16
CA PRO A 24 17.95 -4.04 2.81
C PRO A 24 18.83 -5.00 2.00
N LYS A 25 18.23 -5.78 1.11
CA LYS A 25 18.98 -6.65 0.19
C LYS A 25 19.88 -5.84 -0.73
N ASN A 26 19.49 -4.61 -1.06
CA ASN A 26 20.27 -3.68 -1.88
C ASN A 26 19.97 -2.27 -1.40
N GLU A 27 20.99 -1.58 -0.88
CA GLU A 27 20.85 -0.22 -0.35
C GLU A 27 20.52 0.82 -1.42
N LYS A 28 20.78 0.50 -2.70
CA LYS A 28 20.47 1.39 -3.83
C LYS A 28 19.10 1.13 -4.44
N SER A 29 18.38 0.11 -3.95
CA SER A 29 17.06 -0.27 -4.49
C SER A 29 16.20 -0.90 -3.39
N ILE A 30 15.53 -0.06 -2.63
CA ILE A 30 14.68 -0.46 -1.50
C ILE A 30 13.23 -0.28 -1.92
N GLY A 31 12.45 -1.36 -1.92
CA GLY A 31 11.02 -1.32 -2.18
C GLY A 31 10.23 -1.27 -0.88
N MET A 32 9.28 -0.34 -0.80
CA MET A 32 8.34 -0.24 0.31
C MET A 32 6.93 -0.33 -0.25
N TYR A 33 6.21 -1.38 0.11
CA TYR A 33 4.81 -1.58 -0.32
C TYR A 33 3.91 -1.45 0.90
N VAL A 34 2.89 -0.61 0.78
CA VAL A 34 1.90 -0.37 1.83
C VAL A 34 0.50 -0.61 1.27
N CYS A 35 -0.30 -1.35 2.01
CA CYS A 35 -1.71 -1.55 1.67
C CYS A 35 -2.44 -0.21 1.77
N GLY A 36 -3.06 0.20 0.67
CA GLY A 36 -3.82 1.46 0.61
C GLY A 36 -5.29 1.27 0.96
N PRO A 37 -6.11 2.28 0.71
CA PRO A 37 -7.52 2.24 1.11
C PRO A 37 -8.37 1.38 0.18
N THR A 38 -9.50 0.89 0.71
CA THR A 38 -10.62 0.41 -0.09
C THR A 38 -11.58 1.60 -0.23
N VAL A 39 -11.79 2.04 -1.46
CA VAL A 39 -12.42 3.34 -1.73
C VAL A 39 -13.95 3.25 -1.86
N TYR A 40 -14.60 2.80 -0.78
CA TYR A 40 -16.06 2.72 -0.69
C TYR A 40 -16.69 3.86 0.15
N ASP A 41 -15.90 4.50 1.01
CA ASP A 41 -16.35 5.56 1.92
C ASP A 41 -15.16 6.44 2.29
N ASP A 42 -15.44 7.65 2.75
CA ASP A 42 -14.41 8.59 3.17
C ASP A 42 -13.57 8.02 4.32
N PRO A 43 -12.25 8.26 4.30
CA PRO A 43 -11.40 7.76 5.37
C PRO A 43 -11.70 8.43 6.70
N HIS A 44 -11.66 7.65 7.78
CA HIS A 44 -11.78 8.17 9.14
C HIS A 44 -10.39 8.28 9.78
N ILE A 45 -10.34 8.91 10.97
CA ILE A 45 -9.06 9.16 11.67
C ILE A 45 -8.23 7.88 11.90
N GLY A 46 -8.88 6.73 12.05
CA GLY A 46 -8.19 5.45 12.18
C GLY A 46 -7.39 5.07 10.94
N ASN A 47 -7.85 5.50 9.75
CA ASN A 47 -7.13 5.27 8.49
C ASN A 47 -5.91 6.20 8.35
N ALA A 48 -5.93 7.35 9.01
CA ALA A 48 -4.81 8.30 8.98
C ALA A 48 -3.56 7.75 9.68
N ARG A 49 -3.74 6.93 10.71
CA ARG A 49 -2.61 6.39 11.49
C ARG A 49 -1.60 5.62 10.62
N PRO A 50 -1.98 4.60 9.85
CA PRO A 50 -1.00 3.92 8.99
C PRO A 50 -0.41 4.85 7.92
N LEU A 51 -1.19 5.80 7.39
CA LEU A 51 -0.66 6.76 6.42
C LEU A 51 0.51 7.54 6.99
N VAL A 52 0.34 8.13 8.17
CA VAL A 52 1.38 8.94 8.83
C VAL A 52 2.56 8.07 9.25
N VAL A 53 2.30 6.89 9.83
CA VAL A 53 3.38 5.99 10.29
C VAL A 53 4.27 5.55 9.12
N PHE A 54 3.66 5.15 8.01
CA PHE A 54 4.44 4.69 6.85
C PHE A 54 5.07 5.85 6.08
N ASP A 55 4.49 7.04 6.13
CA ASP A 55 5.13 8.25 5.60
C ASP A 55 6.41 8.57 6.37
N ILE A 56 6.37 8.47 7.70
CA ILE A 56 7.56 8.66 8.54
C ILE A 56 8.63 7.62 8.19
N LEU A 57 8.24 6.36 8.06
CA LEU A 57 9.18 5.31 7.66
C LEU A 57 9.80 5.60 6.30
N TYR A 58 9.00 6.01 5.32
CA TYR A 58 9.47 6.39 3.99
C TYR A 58 10.52 7.51 4.07
N LYS A 59 10.22 8.55 4.83
CA LYS A 59 11.15 9.69 5.04
C LYS A 59 12.45 9.25 5.70
N ILE A 60 12.37 8.36 6.71
CA ILE A 60 13.55 7.81 7.41
C ILE A 60 14.40 7.01 6.41
N LEU A 61 13.77 6.16 5.60
CA LEU A 61 14.49 5.35 4.61
C LEU A 61 15.17 6.25 3.56
N LYS A 62 14.48 7.28 3.07
CA LYS A 62 15.07 8.24 2.12
C LYS A 62 16.26 8.99 2.74
N ASN A 63 16.12 9.40 3.98
CA ASN A 63 17.20 10.10 4.69
C ASN A 63 18.42 9.19 4.87
N ARG A 64 18.18 7.92 5.16
CA ARG A 64 19.26 6.94 5.44
C ARG A 64 19.97 6.44 4.18
N TYR A 65 19.21 6.18 3.11
CA TYR A 65 19.72 5.48 1.92
C TYR A 65 19.71 6.34 0.65
N GLY A 66 19.15 7.55 0.73
CA GLY A 66 19.03 8.44 -0.42
C GLY A 66 17.63 8.40 -1.04
N SER A 67 17.17 9.55 -1.49
CA SER A 67 15.80 9.71 -2.02
C SER A 67 15.53 8.88 -3.28
N THR A 68 16.56 8.67 -4.09
CA THR A 68 16.44 7.88 -5.33
C THR A 68 16.54 6.38 -5.10
N SER A 69 16.96 5.96 -3.89
CA SER A 69 17.13 4.55 -3.55
C SER A 69 15.86 3.89 -3.04
N VAL A 70 14.82 4.66 -2.69
CA VAL A 70 13.60 4.13 -2.08
C VAL A 70 12.42 4.33 -3.01
N LYS A 71 11.74 3.23 -3.35
CA LYS A 71 10.53 3.25 -4.15
C LYS A 71 9.34 2.87 -3.26
N TYR A 72 8.43 3.81 -3.05
CA TYR A 72 7.22 3.63 -2.24
C TYR A 72 6.02 3.38 -3.14
N ILE A 73 5.34 2.28 -2.90
CA ILE A 73 4.13 1.88 -3.63
C ILE A 73 3.00 1.70 -2.62
N ARG A 74 1.84 2.24 -2.94
CA ARG A 74 0.62 2.08 -2.14
C ARG A 74 -0.53 1.81 -3.10
N ASN A 75 -1.21 0.68 -2.94
CA ASN A 75 -2.30 0.34 -3.85
C ASN A 75 -3.59 1.09 -3.52
N ILE A 76 -4.51 1.11 -4.47
CA ILE A 76 -5.90 1.55 -4.27
C ILE A 76 -6.78 0.32 -4.56
N THR A 77 -7.59 -0.09 -3.59
CA THR A 77 -8.56 -1.18 -3.78
C THR A 77 -9.87 -0.56 -4.26
N ASP A 78 -10.04 -0.57 -5.56
CA ASP A 78 -11.19 0.04 -6.25
C ASP A 78 -12.20 -1.02 -6.74
N ILE A 79 -12.11 -2.24 -6.23
CA ILE A 79 -13.07 -3.32 -6.44
C ILE A 79 -13.20 -4.13 -5.13
N ASP A 80 -14.43 -4.26 -4.61
CA ASP A 80 -14.72 -4.92 -3.33
C ASP A 80 -16.24 -4.99 -3.17
N ASP A 81 -16.75 -5.95 -2.43
CA ASP A 81 -18.20 -6.08 -2.15
C ASP A 81 -18.74 -4.81 -1.46
N LYS A 82 -17.94 -4.16 -0.62
CA LYS A 82 -18.33 -2.91 0.04
C LYS A 82 -18.53 -1.77 -0.96
N ILE A 83 -17.71 -1.73 -2.01
CA ILE A 83 -17.83 -0.73 -3.09
C ILE A 83 -19.14 -0.97 -3.85
N ILE A 84 -19.41 -2.22 -4.20
CA ILE A 84 -20.65 -2.60 -4.91
C ILE A 84 -21.88 -2.19 -4.08
N LYS A 85 -21.85 -2.53 -2.78
CA LYS A 85 -22.93 -2.16 -1.87
C LYS A 85 -23.11 -0.65 -1.78
N ALA A 86 -22.03 0.10 -1.55
CA ALA A 86 -22.08 1.57 -1.40
C ALA A 86 -22.58 2.25 -2.68
N SER A 87 -22.15 1.78 -3.85
CA SER A 87 -22.60 2.25 -5.16
C SER A 87 -24.13 2.06 -5.29
N ASN A 88 -24.63 0.89 -4.94
CA ASN A 88 -26.07 0.58 -4.99
C ASN A 88 -26.87 1.45 -4.01
N ASP A 89 -26.41 1.55 -2.76
CA ASP A 89 -27.08 2.32 -1.70
C ASP A 89 -27.19 3.81 -2.07
N GLN A 90 -26.17 4.35 -2.74
CA GLN A 90 -26.11 5.75 -3.15
C GLN A 90 -26.70 5.99 -4.56
N ASN A 91 -27.02 4.93 -5.29
CA ASN A 91 -27.51 4.97 -6.67
C ASN A 91 -26.56 5.76 -7.60
N ILE A 92 -25.26 5.51 -7.48
CA ILE A 92 -24.22 6.10 -8.34
C ILE A 92 -23.34 5.00 -8.92
N SER A 93 -22.63 5.30 -10.01
CA SER A 93 -21.77 4.28 -10.62
C SER A 93 -20.57 3.96 -9.71
N ILE A 94 -20.06 2.73 -9.80
CA ILE A 94 -18.84 2.32 -9.08
C ILE A 94 -17.69 3.27 -9.42
N ASN A 95 -17.56 3.62 -10.69
CA ASN A 95 -16.48 4.51 -11.14
C ASN A 95 -16.58 5.91 -10.51
N ASP A 96 -17.78 6.47 -10.45
CA ASP A 96 -17.98 7.80 -9.84
C ASP A 96 -17.68 7.75 -8.34
N LEU A 97 -18.17 6.70 -7.64
CA LEU A 97 -17.91 6.51 -6.23
C LEU A 97 -16.41 6.40 -5.95
N THR A 98 -15.73 5.45 -6.62
CA THR A 98 -14.31 5.19 -6.36
C THR A 98 -13.43 6.36 -6.73
N SER A 99 -13.76 7.09 -7.80
CA SER A 99 -13.01 8.30 -8.20
C SER A 99 -13.14 9.39 -7.13
N LYS A 100 -14.37 9.66 -6.69
CA LYS A 100 -14.65 10.68 -5.67
C LYS A 100 -13.91 10.36 -4.35
N ILE A 101 -14.05 9.12 -3.87
CA ILE A 101 -13.42 8.72 -2.60
C ILE A 101 -11.88 8.74 -2.72
N THR A 102 -11.34 8.36 -3.88
CA THR A 102 -9.89 8.45 -4.12
C THR A 102 -9.40 9.90 -4.06
N GLU A 103 -10.16 10.84 -4.64
CA GLU A 103 -9.82 12.27 -4.57
C GLU A 103 -9.83 12.76 -3.12
N ASN A 104 -10.88 12.45 -2.37
CA ASN A 104 -10.99 12.82 -0.95
C ASN A 104 -9.80 12.25 -0.16
N PHE A 105 -9.46 10.99 -0.40
CA PHE A 105 -8.31 10.32 0.23
C PHE A 105 -7.01 11.07 -0.07
N HIS A 106 -6.80 11.50 -1.32
CA HIS A 106 -5.59 12.25 -1.70
C HIS A 106 -5.55 13.62 -1.03
N GLU A 107 -6.71 14.29 -0.88
CA GLU A 107 -6.79 15.56 -0.16
C GLU A 107 -6.43 15.38 1.31
N ASP A 108 -6.93 14.31 1.94
CA ASP A 108 -6.59 13.97 3.32
C ASP A 108 -5.10 13.68 3.49
N CYS A 109 -4.50 12.93 2.56
CA CYS A 109 -3.05 12.67 2.56
C CYS A 109 -2.26 13.98 2.50
N LYS A 110 -2.70 14.89 1.65
CA LYS A 110 -2.07 16.21 1.49
C LYS A 110 -2.24 17.05 2.75
N TYR A 111 -3.44 17.04 3.34
CA TYR A 111 -3.72 17.76 4.61
C TYR A 111 -2.79 17.25 5.73
N LEU A 112 -2.57 15.94 5.79
CA LEU A 112 -1.68 15.30 6.76
C LEU A 112 -0.19 15.48 6.42
N LYS A 113 0.11 16.14 5.30
CA LYS A 113 1.48 16.38 4.80
C LYS A 113 2.26 15.09 4.54
N CYS A 114 1.53 14.03 4.18
CA CYS A 114 2.14 12.78 3.74
C CYS A 114 2.64 12.93 2.30
N GLU A 115 3.81 12.38 2.02
CA GLU A 115 4.37 12.40 0.67
C GLU A 115 3.60 11.46 -0.26
N THR A 116 3.49 11.87 -1.50
CA THR A 116 2.87 11.04 -2.54
C THR A 116 3.77 9.82 -2.80
N PRO A 117 3.21 8.60 -2.83
CA PRO A 117 4.00 7.43 -3.22
C PRO A 117 4.44 7.51 -4.68
N ASN A 118 5.48 6.76 -5.03
CA ASN A 118 6.00 6.72 -6.41
C ASN A 118 4.99 6.07 -7.37
N SER A 119 4.12 5.21 -6.86
CA SER A 119 3.10 4.54 -7.66
C SER A 119 1.91 4.16 -6.78
N GLU A 120 0.70 4.33 -7.32
CA GLU A 120 -0.56 3.91 -6.68
C GLU A 120 -1.35 3.02 -7.65
N PRO A 121 -0.95 1.75 -7.81
CA PRO A 121 -1.67 0.86 -8.71
C PRO A 121 -3.09 0.57 -8.19
N LYS A 122 -4.06 0.60 -9.11
CA LYS A 122 -5.44 0.24 -8.82
C LYS A 122 -5.64 -1.26 -9.04
N ALA A 123 -6.47 -1.88 -8.20
CA ALA A 123 -6.78 -3.31 -8.33
C ALA A 123 -7.38 -3.62 -9.70
N THR A 124 -8.34 -2.81 -10.16
CA THR A 124 -9.00 -3.03 -11.46
C THR A 124 -8.05 -2.98 -12.66
N GLU A 125 -6.96 -2.22 -12.55
CA GLU A 125 -5.98 -2.10 -13.62
C GLU A 125 -4.99 -3.27 -13.67
N ASN A 126 -5.03 -4.16 -12.67
CA ASN A 126 -4.06 -5.25 -12.52
C ASN A 126 -4.69 -6.65 -12.48
N ILE A 127 -5.96 -6.78 -12.87
CA ILE A 127 -6.70 -8.07 -12.84
C ILE A 127 -5.96 -9.14 -13.67
N LYS A 128 -5.49 -8.77 -14.85
CA LYS A 128 -4.78 -9.72 -15.73
C LYS A 128 -3.53 -10.29 -15.02
N GLN A 129 -2.73 -9.41 -14.43
CA GLN A 129 -1.52 -9.81 -13.71
C GLN A 129 -1.84 -10.68 -12.48
N MET A 130 -2.94 -10.37 -11.80
CA MET A 130 -3.41 -11.20 -10.68
C MET A 130 -3.76 -12.61 -11.15
N ILE A 131 -4.51 -12.74 -12.25
CA ILE A 131 -4.89 -14.03 -12.83
C ILE A 131 -3.64 -14.81 -13.24
N GLU A 132 -2.70 -14.16 -13.91
CA GLU A 132 -1.44 -14.78 -14.33
C GLU A 132 -0.66 -15.32 -13.11
N MET A 133 -0.56 -14.53 -12.05
CA MET A 133 0.13 -14.94 -10.82
C MET A 133 -0.57 -16.12 -10.15
N ILE A 134 -1.90 -16.08 -10.03
CA ILE A 134 -2.70 -17.18 -9.44
C ILE A 134 -2.47 -18.47 -10.24
N THR A 135 -2.54 -18.38 -11.57
CA THR A 135 -2.33 -19.52 -12.45
C THR A 135 -0.94 -20.16 -12.23
N GLU A 136 0.10 -19.32 -12.10
CA GLU A 136 1.45 -19.79 -11.82
C GLU A 136 1.57 -20.47 -10.44
N LEU A 137 0.90 -19.91 -9.44
CA LEU A 137 0.89 -20.49 -8.09
C LEU A 137 0.18 -21.84 -8.08
N GLU A 138 -0.93 -21.97 -8.80
CA GLU A 138 -1.65 -23.26 -8.94
C GLU A 138 -0.77 -24.30 -9.62
N LYS A 139 -0.12 -23.94 -10.74
CA LYS A 139 0.81 -24.84 -11.45
C LYS A 139 1.95 -25.35 -10.56
N LYS A 140 2.42 -24.50 -9.64
CA LYS A 140 3.51 -24.84 -8.71
C LYS A 140 3.02 -25.55 -7.43
N GLY A 141 1.72 -25.74 -7.27
CA GLY A 141 1.13 -26.38 -6.11
C GLY A 141 1.06 -25.51 -4.85
N PHE A 142 1.21 -24.19 -4.99
CA PHE A 142 1.13 -23.24 -3.87
C PHE A 142 -0.25 -22.61 -3.71
N ALA A 143 -1.17 -22.91 -4.63
CA ALA A 143 -2.55 -22.46 -4.58
C ALA A 143 -3.45 -23.56 -5.13
N TYR A 144 -4.73 -23.53 -4.73
CA TYR A 144 -5.74 -24.43 -5.27
C TYR A 144 -7.08 -23.70 -5.32
N SER A 145 -7.96 -24.14 -6.20
CA SER A 145 -9.30 -23.60 -6.32
C SER A 145 -10.32 -24.61 -5.78
N LYS A 146 -11.26 -24.15 -4.95
CA LYS A 146 -12.35 -24.95 -4.42
C LYS A 146 -13.60 -24.10 -4.27
N ASP A 147 -14.70 -24.58 -4.82
CA ASP A 147 -16.01 -23.91 -4.70
C ASP A 147 -15.98 -22.42 -5.06
N LYS A 148 -15.29 -22.08 -6.15
CA LYS A 148 -15.08 -20.71 -6.66
C LYS A 148 -14.20 -19.82 -5.76
N HIS A 149 -13.47 -20.45 -4.85
CA HIS A 149 -12.48 -19.74 -4.01
C HIS A 149 -11.08 -20.31 -4.25
N UNK A 150 -10.14 -19.55 -4.36
CA UNK A 150 -9.08 -19.93 -4.52
C UNK A 150 -8.45 -19.76 -3.65
#